data_6aebff886dfb4aac5f0129573f350c13
#
_entry.id   6aebff886dfb4aac5f0129573f350c13
#
_cell.length_a   1.000
_cell.length_b   1.000
_cell.length_c   1.000
_cell.angle_alpha   90.00
_cell.angle_beta   90.00
_cell.angle_gamma   90.00
#
_symmetry.space_group_name_H-M   'P 1'
#
loop_
_entity.id
_entity.type
_entity.pdbx_description
1 polymer ?
#
loop_
_entity_poly.entity_id
_entity_poly.type
_entity_poly.pdbx_seq_one_letter_code
_entity_poly.pdbx_strand_id
1 'polypeptide(L)'
;YDDEGLVFGRPDQVELDILIKNGLLIACEIKSSMDKAGLYIFSRKVDFYERKHQRKANRRLVITPFLDPRTAAIPEKLSIEVLYTDPTQIRVD
;
A
#
# COMPACT_ATOMS: atom_id res chain seq x y z
N TYR A 1 -2.83 -14.17 7.25
CA TYR A 1 -3.30 -13.75 8.58
C TYR A 1 -2.13 -13.27 9.43
N ASP A 2 -2.31 -12.15 10.09
CA ASP A 2 -1.27 -11.52 10.92
C ASP A 2 -1.45 -11.93 12.39
N ASP A 3 -0.86 -13.05 12.78
CA ASP A 3 -0.95 -13.59 14.14
C ASP A 3 -0.29 -12.70 15.19
N GLU A 4 0.73 -11.95 14.81
CA GLU A 4 1.52 -11.13 15.74
C GLU A 4 0.99 -9.71 15.88
N GLY A 5 -0.03 -9.32 15.11
CA GLY A 5 -0.60 -7.99 15.16
C GLY A 5 0.33 -6.91 14.62
N LEU A 6 1.15 -7.23 13.62
CA LEU A 6 2.15 -6.31 13.07
C LEU A 6 1.53 -5.14 12.30
N VAL A 7 0.35 -5.34 11.71
CA VAL A 7 -0.33 -4.33 10.89
C VAL A 7 -1.28 -3.49 11.72
N PHE A 8 -2.23 -4.15 12.42
CA PHE A 8 -3.31 -3.45 13.11
C PHE A 8 -3.11 -3.36 14.63
N GLY A 9 -1.97 -3.84 15.15
CA GLY A 9 -1.74 -3.88 16.59
C GLY A 9 -2.47 -5.02 17.30
N ARG A 10 -3.13 -5.89 16.54
CA ARG A 10 -3.83 -7.08 17.01
C ARG A 10 -3.85 -8.11 15.89
N PRO A 11 -4.00 -9.41 16.21
CA PRO A 11 -4.15 -10.43 15.17
C PRO A 11 -5.36 -10.13 14.28
N ASP A 12 -5.16 -10.15 12.97
CA ASP A 12 -6.23 -9.85 12.04
C ASP A 12 -5.86 -10.32 10.64
N GLN A 13 -6.87 -10.40 9.77
CA GLN A 13 -6.69 -10.66 8.35
C GLN A 13 -6.09 -9.43 7.68
N VAL A 14 -5.05 -9.63 6.88
CA VAL A 14 -4.43 -8.55 6.12
C VAL A 14 -4.77 -8.74 4.65
N GLU A 15 -5.35 -7.70 4.04
CA GLU A 15 -5.65 -7.68 2.62
C GLU A 15 -4.73 -6.69 1.92
N LEU A 16 -4.13 -7.12 0.83
CA LEU A 16 -3.19 -6.32 0.05
C LEU A 16 -3.20 -6.80 -1.39
N ASP A 17 -3.31 -5.87 -2.33
CA ASP A 17 -3.25 -6.20 -3.75
C ASP A 17 -1.79 -6.29 -4.19
N ILE A 18 -1.45 -7.39 -4.84
CA ILE A 18 -0.11 -7.64 -5.36
C ILE A 18 -0.18 -7.82 -6.86
N LEU A 19 0.63 -7.04 -7.56
CA LEU A 19 0.81 -7.16 -9.01
C LEU A 19 2.23 -7.62 -9.30
N ILE A 20 2.35 -8.60 -10.19
CA ILE A 20 3.66 -9.02 -10.69
C ILE A 20 3.68 -8.77 -12.19
N LYS A 21 4.57 -7.90 -12.62
CA LYS A 21 4.70 -7.54 -14.03
C LYS A 21 6.18 -7.42 -14.40
N ASN A 22 6.60 -8.17 -15.41
CA ASN A 22 7.99 -8.16 -15.88
C ASN A 22 9.00 -8.45 -14.76
N GLY A 23 8.65 -9.37 -13.84
CA GLY A 23 9.50 -9.70 -12.70
C GLY A 23 9.46 -8.71 -11.55
N LEU A 24 8.72 -7.60 -11.69
CA LEU A 24 8.56 -6.60 -10.62
C LEU A 24 7.38 -6.95 -9.73
N LEU A 25 7.60 -6.87 -8.43
CA LEU A 25 6.55 -7.02 -7.44
C LEU A 25 6.06 -5.64 -7.02
N ILE A 26 4.79 -5.36 -7.24
CA ILE A 26 4.16 -4.09 -6.91
C ILE A 26 3.08 -4.33 -5.87
N ALA A 27 3.25 -3.76 -4.68
CA ALA A 27 2.21 -3.75 -3.67
C ALA A 27 1.32 -2.53 -3.89
N CYS A 28 0.03 -2.73 -3.93
CA CYS A 28 -0.92 -1.70 -4.36
C CYS A 28 -2.13 -1.63 -3.43
N GLU A 29 -2.62 -0.42 -3.22
CA GLU A 29 -3.90 -0.20 -2.55
C GLU A 29 -4.69 0.87 -3.29
N ILE A 30 -5.96 0.58 -3.55
CA ILE A 30 -6.88 1.49 -4.24
C ILE A 30 -7.90 1.99 -3.22
N LYS A 31 -7.95 3.30 -3.04
CA LYS A 31 -8.86 3.95 -2.09
C LYS A 31 -9.50 5.18 -2.71
N SER A 32 -10.76 5.47 -2.34
CA SER A 32 -11.43 6.70 -2.77
C SER A 32 -10.80 7.94 -2.11
N SER A 33 -10.24 7.78 -0.92
CA SER A 33 -9.46 8.82 -0.25
C SER A 33 -8.41 8.17 0.66
N MET A 34 -7.33 8.89 0.91
CA MET A 34 -6.22 8.40 1.73
C MET A 34 -5.78 9.49 2.70
N ASP A 35 -5.55 9.10 3.95
CA ASP A 35 -5.05 9.96 5.00
C ASP A 35 -3.77 9.39 5.61
N LYS A 36 -3.26 10.09 6.64
CA LYS A 36 -2.03 9.67 7.35
C LYS A 36 -2.14 8.25 7.89
N ALA A 37 -3.23 7.93 8.58
CA ALA A 37 -3.42 6.61 9.17
C ALA A 37 -3.43 5.53 8.09
N GLY A 38 -4.12 5.79 6.98
CA GLY A 38 -4.20 4.86 5.86
C GLY A 38 -2.84 4.60 5.22
N LEU A 39 -2.00 5.63 5.09
CA LEU A 39 -0.65 5.47 4.54
C LEU A 39 0.23 4.61 5.45
N TYR A 40 0.18 4.83 6.76
CA TYR A 40 0.97 4.03 7.70
C TYR A 40 0.49 2.58 7.75
N ILE A 41 -0.83 2.35 7.70
CA ILE A 41 -1.38 0.99 7.66
C ILE A 41 -0.96 0.29 6.36
N PHE A 42 -1.05 0.97 5.22
CA PHE A 42 -0.58 0.41 3.95
C PHE A 42 0.90 0.02 4.02
N SER A 43 1.74 0.90 4.56
CA SER A 43 3.17 0.61 4.73
C SER A 43 3.39 -0.64 5.58
N ARG A 44 2.65 -0.79 6.69
CA ARG A 44 2.74 -1.97 7.56
C ARG A 44 2.26 -3.23 6.86
N LYS A 45 1.23 -3.14 6.01
CA LYS A 45 0.76 -4.27 5.21
C LYS A 45 1.85 -4.76 4.27
N VAL A 46 2.55 -3.84 3.62
CA VAL A 46 3.63 -4.20 2.70
C VAL A 46 4.81 -4.81 3.47
N ASP A 47 5.19 -4.21 4.60
CA ASP A 47 6.24 -4.75 5.45
C ASP A 47 5.91 -6.17 5.91
N PHE A 48 4.67 -6.41 6.31
CA PHE A 48 4.18 -7.73 6.71
C PHE A 48 4.28 -8.73 5.57
N TYR A 49 3.84 -8.34 4.37
CA TYR A 49 3.93 -9.18 3.18
C TYR A 49 5.37 -9.55 2.85
N GLU A 50 6.27 -8.56 2.86
CA GLU A 50 7.69 -8.78 2.57
C GLU A 50 8.31 -9.75 3.55
N ARG A 51 7.99 -9.60 4.83
CA ARG A 51 8.50 -10.47 5.89
C ARG A 51 7.98 -11.90 5.75
N LYS A 52 6.69 -12.05 5.49
CA LYS A 52 6.04 -13.36 5.38
C LYS A 52 6.56 -14.15 4.19
N HIS A 53 6.77 -13.49 3.06
CA HIS A 53 7.19 -14.12 1.80
C HIS A 53 8.69 -14.01 1.54
N GLN A 54 9.44 -13.36 2.44
CA GLN A 54 10.87 -13.13 2.31
C GLN A 54 11.22 -12.51 0.94
N ARG A 55 10.45 -11.52 0.53
CA ARG A 55 10.57 -10.87 -0.77
C ARG A 55 10.28 -9.38 -0.64
N LYS A 56 11.13 -8.54 -1.24
CA LYS A 56 10.95 -7.09 -1.25
C LYS A 56 10.02 -6.66 -2.38
N ALA A 57 9.08 -5.77 -2.06
CA ALA A 57 8.31 -5.10 -3.10
C ALA A 57 9.22 -4.11 -3.83
N ASN A 58 9.17 -4.14 -5.15
CA ASN A 58 9.92 -3.19 -5.97
C ASN A 58 9.26 -1.81 -5.94
N ARG A 59 7.92 -1.79 -5.82
CA ARG A 59 7.16 -0.55 -5.74
C ARG A 59 6.04 -0.70 -4.73
N ARG A 60 5.75 0.39 -4.01
CA ARG A 60 4.60 0.54 -3.12
C ARG A 60 3.73 1.64 -3.71
N LEU A 61 2.52 1.29 -4.14
CA LEU A 61 1.67 2.19 -4.91
C LEU A 61 0.29 2.35 -4.26
N VAL A 62 -0.08 3.57 -3.97
CA VAL A 62 -1.44 3.94 -3.56
C VAL A 62 -2.10 4.66 -4.72
N ILE A 63 -3.30 4.21 -5.10
CA ILE A 63 -4.08 4.81 -6.17
C ILE A 63 -5.33 5.44 -5.54
N THR A 64 -5.41 6.76 -5.60
CA THR A 64 -6.52 7.50 -4.99
C THR A 64 -6.73 8.82 -5.71
N PRO A 65 -7.98 9.29 -5.91
CA PRO A 65 -8.23 10.63 -6.43
C PRO A 65 -8.02 11.72 -5.38
N PHE A 66 -7.94 11.35 -4.09
CA PHE A 66 -7.78 12.33 -3.03
C PHE A 66 -6.82 11.85 -1.95
N LEU A 67 -5.75 12.62 -1.74
CA LEU A 67 -4.85 12.48 -0.60
C LEU A 67 -5.02 13.72 0.29
N ASP A 68 -5.18 13.52 1.60
CA ASP A 68 -5.27 14.62 2.55
C ASP A 68 -4.03 15.54 2.40
N PRO A 69 -4.21 16.83 2.04
CA PRO A 69 -3.07 17.72 1.82
C PRO A 69 -2.13 17.84 3.02
N ARG A 70 -2.62 17.62 4.23
CA ARG A 70 -1.81 17.67 5.45
C ARG A 70 -0.81 16.51 5.55
N THR A 71 -0.97 15.50 4.72
CA THR A 71 -0.11 14.30 4.73
C THR A 71 0.78 14.21 3.49
N ALA A 72 0.90 15.29 2.72
CA ALA A 72 1.58 15.28 1.42
C ALA A 72 3.05 14.84 1.49
N ALA A 73 3.73 15.04 2.63
CA ALA A 73 5.13 14.65 2.79
C ALA A 73 5.33 13.20 3.24
N ILE A 74 4.25 12.51 3.67
CA ILE A 74 4.35 11.18 4.26
C ILE A 74 4.66 10.08 3.23
N PRO A 75 4.07 10.08 2.01
CA PRO A 75 4.40 9.05 1.03
C PRO A 75 5.89 8.92 0.76
N GLU A 76 6.61 10.04 0.61
CA GLU A 76 8.04 10.02 0.37
C GLU A 76 8.80 9.36 1.53
N LYS A 77 8.43 9.67 2.76
CA LYS A 77 9.04 9.07 3.96
C LYS A 77 8.87 7.56 4.02
N LEU A 78 7.75 7.06 3.51
CA LEU A 78 7.42 5.64 3.53
C LEU A 78 7.77 4.93 2.23
N SER A 79 8.40 5.62 1.30
CA SER A 79 8.73 5.10 -0.03
C SER A 79 7.47 4.62 -0.77
N ILE A 80 6.39 5.38 -0.65
CA ILE A 80 5.11 5.12 -1.30
C ILE A 80 4.94 6.09 -2.46
N GLU A 81 4.59 5.54 -3.63
CA GLU A 81 4.16 6.33 -4.77
C GLU A 81 2.66 6.53 -4.69
N VAL A 82 2.18 7.73 -5.01
CA VAL A 82 0.75 8.02 -5.04
C VAL A 82 0.35 8.39 -6.46
N LEU A 83 -0.61 7.65 -7.00
CA LEU A 83 -1.22 7.94 -8.30
C LEU A 83 -2.59 8.56 -8.08
N TYR A 84 -2.73 9.84 -8.45
CA TYR A 84 -3.95 10.62 -8.28
C TYR A 84 -4.87 10.39 -9.46
N THR A 85 -5.71 9.35 -9.38
CA THR A 85 -6.67 9.06 -10.43
C THR A 85 -7.89 8.36 -9.88
N ASP A 86 -8.99 8.43 -10.64
CA ASP A 86 -10.18 7.66 -10.32
C ASP A 86 -9.89 6.17 -10.55
N PRO A 87 -10.10 5.33 -9.53
CA PRO A 87 -9.84 3.89 -9.66
C PRO A 87 -10.57 3.22 -10.83
N THR A 88 -11.72 3.75 -11.25
CA THR A 88 -12.48 3.19 -12.37
C THR A 88 -11.83 3.41 -13.72
N GLN A 89 -10.84 4.31 -13.82
CA GLN A 89 -10.15 4.64 -15.05
C GLN A 89 -8.77 4.01 -15.16
N ILE A 90 -8.40 3.17 -14.19
CA ILE A 90 -7.09 2.53 -14.18
C ILE A 90 -7.08 1.38 -15.19
N ARG A 91 -6.06 1.39 -16.05
CA ARG A 91 -5.78 0.28 -16.95
C ARG A 91 -4.48 -0.37 -16.53
N VAL A 92 -4.55 -1.66 -16.29
CA VAL A 92 -3.36 -2.47 -16.00
C VAL A 92 -3.05 -3.27 -17.26
N ASP A 93 -2.15 -2.75 -18.04
CA ASP A 93 -1.70 -3.43 -19.26
C ASP A 93 -0.40 -4.18 -18.99
#